data_4e2e69b0492a2cecb68f47b583a6b7d6
#
_entry.id   4e2e69b0492a2cecb68f47b583a6b7d6
#
_cell.length_a   1.000
_cell.length_b   1.000
_cell.length_c   1.000
_cell.angle_alpha   90.00
_cell.angle_beta   90.00
_cell.angle_gamma   90.00
#
_symmetry.space_group_name_H-M   'P 1'
#
loop_
_entity.id
_entity.type
_entity.pdbx_description
1 polymer ?
#
loop_
_entity_poly.entity_id
_entity_poly.type
_entity_poly.pdbx_seq_one_letter_code
_entity_poly.pdbx_strand_id
1 'polypeptide(L)'
;MEKKQIINISIIIPVYKVEAYIERCIKSVATQEGIGSAYNLECILVDDCTPDRSMEIAKETIKQYENIHFICLRHEVNRGCSVARNTGLEYATGEYIMFIDSDDYVLPNCLKSFTDEIIKDPAIDMVIGSTIINNKTDIKERELLKGKESIIHGFLTMKYLITSWNKLVRKECITENKLLFIENIYLQDQPWLYYLASHIDSMLLLPNTTYSYEEAPESASHGVLNPEKAQRYVNSWNTVFEYYLSHRPNSKDFKHNLETDFLLYLQRTHLRAIMLFPYEKKDYNRILRFRDKIMSLALKDGRLIIACFLLLEYKPFIYLFKFKFIRSHYYYMVKTVGRIAHLFDFVHRKN
;
A
#
# COMPACT_ATOMS: atom_id res chain seq x y z
N MET A 1 -20.47 35.16 9.26
CA MET A 1 -19.14 34.46 9.23
C MET A 1 -19.47 32.97 9.25
N GLU A 2 -19.31 32.28 8.11
CA GLU A 2 -19.40 30.83 8.09
C GLU A 2 -18.39 30.24 9.06
N LYS A 3 -18.83 29.36 9.95
CA LYS A 3 -17.89 28.59 10.80
C LYS A 3 -16.99 27.79 9.89
N LYS A 4 -15.70 28.13 9.85
CA LYS A 4 -14.69 27.36 9.14
C LYS A 4 -14.75 25.93 9.72
N GLN A 5 -15.07 24.95 8.87
CA GLN A 5 -15.09 23.54 9.28
C GLN A 5 -13.66 23.14 9.63
N ILE A 6 -13.43 22.75 10.88
CA ILE A 6 -12.14 22.25 11.36
C ILE A 6 -12.16 20.73 11.17
N ILE A 7 -11.23 20.21 10.42
CA ILE A 7 -11.08 18.76 10.14
C ILE A 7 -10.29 18.12 11.30
N ASN A 8 -10.71 16.93 11.74
CA ASN A 8 -10.01 16.16 12.75
C ASN A 8 -9.20 15.04 12.06
N ILE A 9 -7.88 14.98 12.32
CA ILE A 9 -6.95 14.04 11.69
C ILE A 9 -6.31 13.17 12.75
N SER A 10 -6.28 11.85 12.51
CA SER A 10 -5.47 10.90 13.27
C SER A 10 -4.26 10.45 12.45
N ILE A 11 -3.07 10.69 12.96
CA ILE A 11 -1.84 10.11 12.43
C ILE A 11 -1.52 8.84 13.21
N ILE A 12 -1.17 7.77 12.52
CA ILE A 12 -0.83 6.46 13.11
C ILE A 12 0.62 6.13 12.73
N ILE A 13 1.45 5.90 13.74
CA ILE A 13 2.89 5.62 13.59
C ILE A 13 3.24 4.31 14.30
N PRO A 14 3.47 3.20 13.57
CA PRO A 14 4.04 1.99 14.13
C PRO A 14 5.49 2.23 14.56
N VAL A 15 5.88 1.77 15.76
CA VAL A 15 7.22 2.00 16.31
C VAL A 15 7.91 0.68 16.64
N TYR A 16 9.00 0.37 15.93
CA TYR A 16 9.84 -0.79 16.22
C TYR A 16 11.27 -0.62 15.66
N LYS A 17 12.28 -0.56 16.54
CA LYS A 17 13.72 -0.41 16.22
C LYS A 17 14.03 0.81 15.34
N VAL A 18 13.62 1.99 15.79
CA VAL A 18 13.77 3.25 15.05
C VAL A 18 14.35 4.37 15.93
N GLU A 19 15.18 4.03 16.91
CA GLU A 19 15.75 5.04 17.86
C GLU A 19 16.53 6.15 17.17
N ALA A 20 17.12 5.89 15.99
CA ALA A 20 17.84 6.89 15.21
C ALA A 20 16.90 7.86 14.45
N TYR A 21 15.62 7.54 14.28
CA TYR A 21 14.71 8.23 13.37
C TYR A 21 13.49 8.83 14.05
N ILE A 22 12.99 8.20 15.12
CA ILE A 22 11.71 8.49 15.74
C ILE A 22 11.57 9.94 16.22
N GLU A 23 12.65 10.57 16.70
CA GLU A 23 12.64 11.96 17.11
C GLU A 23 12.31 12.87 15.92
N ARG A 24 12.97 12.67 14.77
CA ARG A 24 12.72 13.44 13.54
C ARG A 24 11.32 13.22 13.04
N CYS A 25 10.84 11.98 13.04
CA CYS A 25 9.48 11.62 12.62
C CYS A 25 8.45 12.40 13.46
N ILE A 26 8.52 12.34 14.80
CA ILE A 26 7.59 13.04 15.69
C ILE A 26 7.67 14.55 15.51
N LYS A 27 8.87 15.12 15.43
CA LYS A 27 9.06 16.56 15.19
C LYS A 27 8.40 17.01 13.90
N SER A 28 8.52 16.23 12.83
CA SER A 28 7.92 16.53 11.53
C SER A 28 6.39 16.58 11.59
N VAL A 29 5.77 15.71 12.39
CA VAL A 29 4.32 15.70 12.64
C VAL A 29 3.91 16.86 13.52
N ALA A 30 4.69 17.15 14.56
CA ALA A 30 4.35 18.15 15.58
C ALA A 30 4.49 19.60 15.07
N THR A 31 5.27 19.81 14.03
CA THR A 31 5.53 21.14 13.44
C THR A 31 4.78 21.37 12.12
N GLN A 32 3.73 20.61 11.85
CA GLN A 32 2.91 20.80 10.65
C GLN A 32 2.21 22.17 10.65
N GLU A 33 2.17 22.81 9.48
CA GLU A 33 1.48 24.07 9.28
C GLU A 33 -0.04 23.90 9.42
N GLY A 34 -0.70 24.77 10.19
CA GLY A 34 -2.15 24.83 10.27
C GLY A 34 -2.80 24.04 11.42
N ILE A 35 -2.02 23.38 12.29
CA ILE A 35 -2.54 22.72 13.50
C ILE A 35 -3.28 23.74 14.37
N GLY A 36 -4.49 23.37 14.83
CA GLY A 36 -5.36 24.19 15.66
C GLY A 36 -6.09 25.33 14.91
N SER A 37 -5.75 25.60 13.65
CA SER A 37 -6.36 26.67 12.84
C SER A 37 -7.05 26.17 11.58
N ALA A 38 -6.51 25.16 10.91
CA ALA A 38 -7.07 24.50 9.73
C ALA A 38 -7.62 23.12 10.06
N TYR A 39 -6.99 22.42 11.00
CA TYR A 39 -7.37 21.08 11.46
C TYR A 39 -6.89 20.83 12.89
N ASN A 40 -7.52 19.89 13.58
CA ASN A 40 -7.03 19.33 14.83
C ASN A 40 -6.27 18.04 14.54
N LEU A 41 -5.25 17.74 15.33
CA LEU A 41 -4.36 16.62 15.14
C LEU A 41 -4.24 15.78 16.40
N GLU A 42 -4.49 14.47 16.27
CA GLU A 42 -4.01 13.46 17.21
C GLU A 42 -2.95 12.59 16.55
N CYS A 43 -1.98 12.13 17.34
CA CYS A 43 -0.92 11.26 16.87
C CYS A 43 -0.82 10.01 17.75
N ILE A 44 -1.03 8.84 17.16
CA ILE A 44 -1.07 7.56 17.82
C ILE A 44 0.21 6.80 17.52
N LEU A 45 1.07 6.70 18.52
CA LEU A 45 2.31 5.92 18.49
C LEU A 45 2.03 4.52 19.01
N VAL A 46 2.24 3.51 18.18
CA VAL A 46 2.02 2.10 18.57
C VAL A 46 3.36 1.39 18.69
N ASP A 47 3.81 1.21 19.92
CA ASP A 47 5.01 0.44 20.27
C ASP A 47 4.75 -1.06 20.04
N ASP A 48 5.35 -1.61 19.00
CA ASP A 48 5.26 -3.04 18.71
C ASP A 48 6.30 -3.85 19.50
N CYS A 49 6.37 -3.60 20.81
CA CYS A 49 7.32 -4.20 21.74
C CYS A 49 8.78 -3.98 21.31
N THR A 50 9.12 -2.71 21.01
CA THR A 50 10.48 -2.38 20.57
C THR A 50 11.51 -2.68 21.66
N PRO A 51 12.65 -3.34 21.33
CA PRO A 51 13.68 -3.66 22.32
C PRO A 51 14.71 -2.53 22.55
N ASP A 52 14.68 -1.49 21.71
CA ASP A 52 15.59 -0.36 21.75
C ASP A 52 14.99 0.87 22.47
N ARG A 53 15.65 2.01 22.41
CA ARG A 53 15.22 3.24 23.06
C ARG A 53 14.19 4.07 22.30
N SER A 54 13.63 3.53 21.21
CA SER A 54 12.68 4.27 20.36
C SER A 54 11.56 4.93 21.15
N MET A 55 10.89 4.18 22.06
CA MET A 55 9.77 4.71 22.83
C MET A 55 10.20 5.63 23.97
N GLU A 56 11.40 5.48 24.51
CA GLU A 56 11.96 6.44 25.46
C GLU A 56 12.16 7.80 24.79
N ILE A 57 12.83 7.81 23.62
CA ILE A 57 13.07 9.01 22.82
C ILE A 57 11.74 9.64 22.38
N ALA A 58 10.78 8.82 21.91
CA ALA A 58 9.46 9.28 21.52
C ALA A 58 8.77 10.04 22.68
N LYS A 59 8.72 9.45 23.87
CA LYS A 59 8.08 10.05 25.05
C LYS A 59 8.76 11.35 25.52
N GLU A 60 10.07 11.46 25.39
CA GLU A 60 10.77 12.73 25.68
C GLU A 60 10.47 13.79 24.62
N THR A 61 10.38 13.40 23.36
CA THR A 61 10.11 14.33 22.25
C THR A 61 8.70 14.91 22.34
N ILE A 62 7.67 14.10 22.60
CA ILE A 62 6.28 14.55 22.65
C ILE A 62 6.00 15.55 23.77
N LYS A 63 6.77 15.54 24.87
CA LYS A 63 6.63 16.52 25.97
C LYS A 63 6.87 17.98 25.53
N GLN A 64 7.50 18.19 24.38
CA GLN A 64 7.80 19.50 23.84
C GLN A 64 6.60 20.13 23.09
N TYR A 65 5.50 19.35 22.87
CA TYR A 65 4.38 19.75 22.01
C TYR A 65 3.04 19.55 22.74
N GLU A 66 2.48 20.64 23.26
CA GLU A 66 1.19 20.63 23.99
C GLU A 66 -0.03 20.78 23.07
N ASN A 67 0.20 21.19 21.83
CA ASN A 67 -0.87 21.48 20.86
C ASN A 67 -1.37 20.25 20.08
N ILE A 68 -0.86 19.07 20.38
CA ILE A 68 -1.23 17.79 19.75
C ILE A 68 -1.59 16.80 20.84
N HIS A 69 -2.64 16.04 20.59
CA HIS A 69 -3.01 14.92 21.44
C HIS A 69 -2.21 13.67 21.04
N PHE A 70 -1.17 13.35 21.82
CA PHE A 70 -0.37 12.14 21.63
C PHE A 70 -0.94 10.97 22.44
N ILE A 71 -1.12 9.82 21.79
CA ILE A 71 -1.53 8.55 22.39
C ILE A 71 -0.39 7.55 22.19
N CYS A 72 0.13 6.97 23.27
CA CYS A 72 1.16 5.93 23.23
C CYS A 72 0.55 4.58 23.63
N LEU A 73 0.47 3.67 22.70
CA LEU A 73 0.01 2.28 22.91
C LEU A 73 1.21 1.34 22.89
N ARG A 74 1.09 0.18 23.51
CA ARG A 74 2.16 -0.83 23.53
C ARG A 74 1.60 -2.24 23.43
N HIS A 75 2.19 -3.05 22.55
CA HIS A 75 1.97 -4.49 22.49
C HIS A 75 2.84 -5.21 23.52
N GLU A 76 2.35 -6.33 24.05
CA GLU A 76 3.12 -7.18 24.97
C GLU A 76 4.26 -7.94 24.26
N VAL A 77 4.08 -8.23 22.99
CA VAL A 77 5.05 -8.89 22.10
C VAL A 77 5.06 -8.22 20.73
N ASN A 78 6.13 -8.39 19.96
CA ASN A 78 6.19 -7.93 18.58
C ASN A 78 5.17 -8.71 17.72
N ARG A 79 4.23 -8.01 17.11
CA ARG A 79 3.15 -8.54 16.26
C ARG A 79 3.25 -8.08 14.80
N GLY A 80 4.23 -7.24 14.50
CA GLY A 80 4.46 -6.69 13.16
C GLY A 80 3.65 -5.42 12.85
N CYS A 81 4.11 -4.66 11.86
CA CYS A 81 3.56 -3.33 11.56
C CYS A 81 2.09 -3.37 11.09
N SER A 82 1.60 -4.46 10.48
CA SER A 82 0.18 -4.63 10.16
C SER A 82 -0.69 -4.53 11.41
N VAL A 83 -0.33 -5.27 12.46
CA VAL A 83 -1.08 -5.27 13.71
C VAL A 83 -0.96 -3.92 14.41
N ALA A 84 0.23 -3.31 14.39
CA ALA A 84 0.41 -1.98 14.98
C ALA A 84 -0.44 -0.92 14.27
N ARG A 85 -0.55 -0.94 12.94
CA ARG A 85 -1.47 -0.05 12.21
C ARG A 85 -2.93 -0.34 12.51
N ASN A 86 -3.33 -1.60 12.59
CA ASN A 86 -4.69 -1.99 12.97
C ASN A 86 -5.04 -1.52 14.38
N THR A 87 -4.13 -1.72 15.35
CA THR A 87 -4.31 -1.19 16.71
C THR A 87 -4.46 0.33 16.70
N GLY A 88 -3.63 1.06 15.94
CA GLY A 88 -3.78 2.50 15.79
C GLY A 88 -5.14 2.92 15.22
N LEU A 89 -5.67 2.17 14.23
CA LEU A 89 -7.00 2.42 13.66
C LEU A 89 -8.14 2.26 14.68
N GLU A 90 -8.03 1.31 15.61
CA GLU A 90 -9.03 1.10 16.66
C GLU A 90 -9.13 2.30 17.61
N TYR A 91 -8.02 3.00 17.86
CA TYR A 91 -7.96 4.16 18.77
C TYR A 91 -8.14 5.50 18.05
N ALA A 92 -8.06 5.53 16.73
CA ALA A 92 -8.18 6.76 15.95
C ALA A 92 -9.59 7.35 16.04
N THR A 93 -9.69 8.64 16.40
CA THR A 93 -10.95 9.39 16.54
C THR A 93 -11.19 10.39 15.42
N GLY A 94 -10.16 10.75 14.66
CA GLY A 94 -10.22 11.71 13.56
C GLY A 94 -11.14 11.29 12.41
N GLU A 95 -11.65 12.28 11.67
CA GLU A 95 -12.45 12.09 10.45
C GLU A 95 -11.60 11.55 9.29
N TYR A 96 -10.30 11.85 9.35
CA TYR A 96 -9.31 11.39 8.37
C TYR A 96 -8.14 10.69 9.05
N ILE A 97 -7.62 9.69 8.37
CA ILE A 97 -6.49 8.85 8.83
C ILE A 97 -5.29 9.05 7.90
N MET A 98 -4.11 9.16 8.49
CA MET A 98 -2.85 9.10 7.77
C MET A 98 -1.88 8.17 8.50
N PHE A 99 -1.24 7.26 7.76
CA PHE A 99 -0.13 6.45 8.28
C PHE A 99 1.20 7.11 7.93
N ILE A 100 2.15 7.02 8.85
CA ILE A 100 3.54 7.44 8.65
C ILE A 100 4.43 6.32 9.17
N ASP A 101 5.45 5.95 8.39
CA ASP A 101 6.47 5.02 8.87
C ASP A 101 7.47 5.78 9.76
N SER A 102 7.86 5.17 10.86
CA SER A 102 8.61 5.85 11.93
C SER A 102 10.07 6.15 11.60
N ASP A 103 10.60 5.60 10.52
CA ASP A 103 11.91 5.90 9.94
C ASP A 103 11.88 7.08 8.93
N ASP A 104 10.67 7.50 8.50
CA ASP A 104 10.43 8.58 7.56
C ASP A 104 10.04 9.91 8.24
N TYR A 105 9.78 10.95 7.45
CA TYR A 105 9.22 12.21 7.92
C TYR A 105 8.33 12.92 6.90
N VAL A 106 7.40 13.73 7.39
CA VAL A 106 6.49 14.56 6.57
C VAL A 106 7.05 15.98 6.42
N LEU A 107 6.84 16.61 5.27
CA LEU A 107 7.24 17.99 5.06
C LEU A 107 6.27 18.97 5.76
N PRO A 108 6.66 20.19 6.12
CA PRO A 108 5.87 21.10 6.96
C PRO A 108 4.47 21.41 6.42
N ASN A 109 4.31 21.43 5.10
CA ASN A 109 3.05 21.75 4.40
C ASN A 109 2.18 20.51 4.10
N CYS A 110 2.55 19.31 4.56
CA CYS A 110 1.87 18.07 4.16
C CYS A 110 0.38 18.11 4.50
N LEU A 111 0.03 18.19 5.77
CA LEU A 111 -1.36 18.16 6.21
C LEU A 111 -2.16 19.35 5.72
N LYS A 112 -1.53 20.53 5.69
CA LYS A 112 -2.16 21.74 5.15
C LYS A 112 -2.52 21.58 3.68
N SER A 113 -1.62 21.05 2.86
CA SER A 113 -1.88 20.80 1.43
C SER A 113 -3.08 19.88 1.23
N PHE A 114 -3.21 18.84 2.06
CA PHE A 114 -4.30 17.87 1.96
C PHE A 114 -5.63 18.46 2.44
N THR A 115 -5.63 19.12 3.58
CA THR A 115 -6.84 19.70 4.16
C THR A 115 -7.39 20.86 3.34
N ASP A 116 -6.52 21.69 2.73
CA ASP A 116 -6.95 22.75 1.83
C ASP A 116 -7.75 22.21 0.63
N GLU A 117 -7.40 21.04 0.10
CA GLU A 117 -8.13 20.39 -1.00
C GLU A 117 -9.43 19.73 -0.53
N ILE A 118 -9.44 19.08 0.64
CA ILE A 118 -10.65 18.49 1.23
C ILE A 118 -11.67 19.57 1.60
N ILE A 119 -11.24 20.73 2.09
CA ILE A 119 -12.13 21.85 2.39
C ILE A 119 -12.77 22.42 1.11
N LYS A 120 -12.04 22.44 -0.01
CA LYS A 120 -12.57 22.89 -1.32
C LYS A 120 -13.57 21.89 -1.91
N ASP A 121 -13.31 20.60 -1.75
CA ASP A 121 -14.16 19.51 -2.24
C ASP A 121 -14.28 18.40 -1.18
N PRO A 122 -15.28 18.49 -0.30
CA PRO A 122 -15.51 17.50 0.75
C PRO A 122 -15.91 16.11 0.23
N ALA A 123 -16.14 15.94 -1.07
CA ALA A 123 -16.42 14.64 -1.68
C ALA A 123 -15.15 13.84 -1.98
N ILE A 124 -13.96 14.39 -1.71
CA ILE A 124 -12.70 13.67 -1.87
C ILE A 124 -12.54 12.65 -0.73
N ASP A 125 -12.39 11.37 -1.09
CA ASP A 125 -12.21 10.27 -0.15
C ASP A 125 -10.76 10.09 0.27
N MET A 126 -9.81 10.34 -0.66
CA MET A 126 -8.39 10.23 -0.39
C MET A 126 -7.57 11.28 -1.13
N VAL A 127 -6.59 11.85 -0.45
CA VAL A 127 -5.57 12.73 -1.04
C VAL A 127 -4.20 12.07 -0.92
N ILE A 128 -3.42 12.08 -1.99
CA ILE A 128 -2.04 11.57 -2.03
C ILE A 128 -1.12 12.71 -2.44
N GLY A 129 -0.06 12.94 -1.68
CA GLY A 129 0.98 13.89 -2.02
C GLY A 129 2.18 13.24 -2.69
N SER A 130 3.00 14.06 -3.35
CA SER A 130 4.23 13.59 -3.94
C SER A 130 5.27 13.26 -2.87
N THR A 131 6.07 12.23 -3.12
CA THR A 131 7.11 11.73 -2.22
C THR A 131 8.50 11.98 -2.80
N ILE A 132 9.46 12.37 -1.97
CA ILE A 132 10.87 12.39 -2.34
C ILE A 132 11.47 10.99 -2.12
N ILE A 133 11.98 10.38 -3.18
CA ILE A 133 12.76 9.14 -3.14
C ILE A 133 14.02 9.38 -3.98
N ASN A 134 15.20 9.27 -3.38
CA ASN A 134 16.48 9.50 -4.06
C ASN A 134 16.50 10.81 -4.87
N ASN A 135 16.07 11.91 -4.26
CA ASN A 135 15.97 13.26 -4.85
C ASN A 135 15.04 13.35 -6.06
N LYS A 136 14.11 12.43 -6.24
CA LYS A 136 13.08 12.46 -7.29
C LYS A 136 11.70 12.43 -6.66
N THR A 137 10.76 13.12 -7.33
CA THR A 137 9.34 13.12 -6.95
C THR A 137 8.55 12.22 -7.88
N ASP A 138 7.54 11.53 -7.34
CA ASP A 138 6.72 10.55 -8.07
C ASP A 138 5.52 11.18 -8.79
N ILE A 139 4.76 12.07 -8.14
CA ILE A 139 3.59 12.75 -8.72
C ILE A 139 4.04 14.08 -9.33
N LYS A 140 3.72 14.30 -10.62
CA LYS A 140 4.14 15.49 -11.36
C LYS A 140 3.03 16.50 -11.59
N GLU A 141 1.78 16.06 -11.62
CA GLU A 141 0.62 16.88 -11.94
C GLU A 141 -0.52 16.62 -10.98
N ARG A 142 -1.34 17.66 -10.74
CA ARG A 142 -2.58 17.54 -9.98
C ARG A 142 -3.60 16.79 -10.83
N GLU A 143 -4.14 15.71 -10.29
CA GLU A 143 -5.14 14.90 -10.97
C GLU A 143 -6.18 14.34 -10.00
N LEU A 144 -7.44 14.51 -10.34
CA LEU A 144 -8.56 13.93 -9.62
C LEU A 144 -9.04 12.67 -10.35
N LEU A 145 -8.76 11.51 -9.78
CA LEU A 145 -9.28 10.23 -10.24
C LEU A 145 -10.69 10.04 -9.69
N LYS A 146 -11.69 9.87 -10.57
CA LYS A 146 -13.09 9.67 -10.20
C LYS A 146 -13.57 8.29 -10.63
N GLY A 147 -14.26 7.62 -9.71
CA GLY A 147 -14.77 6.27 -9.87
C GLY A 147 -13.74 5.18 -9.68
N LYS A 148 -14.17 4.06 -9.15
CA LYS A 148 -13.35 2.90 -8.78
C LYS A 148 -12.48 2.40 -9.93
N GLU A 149 -13.00 2.40 -11.16
CA GLU A 149 -12.25 1.97 -12.35
C GLU A 149 -10.99 2.81 -12.59
N SER A 150 -11.11 4.15 -12.52
CA SER A 150 -9.98 5.07 -12.70
C SER A 150 -8.94 4.90 -11.59
N ILE A 151 -9.40 4.76 -10.36
CA ILE A 151 -8.55 4.62 -9.17
C ILE A 151 -7.77 3.30 -9.22
N ILE A 152 -8.45 2.18 -9.51
CA ILE A 152 -7.80 0.86 -9.63
C ILE A 152 -6.87 0.80 -10.84
N HIS A 153 -7.24 1.43 -11.94
CA HIS A 153 -6.32 1.54 -13.09
C HIS A 153 -5.03 2.28 -12.69
N GLY A 154 -5.15 3.36 -11.90
CA GLY A 154 -4.01 4.07 -11.32
C GLY A 154 -3.13 3.15 -10.45
N PHE A 155 -3.73 2.31 -9.61
CA PHE A 155 -3.05 1.29 -8.82
C PHE A 155 -2.28 0.30 -9.73
N LEU A 156 -2.95 -0.30 -10.70
CA LEU A 156 -2.38 -1.33 -11.58
C LEU A 156 -1.27 -0.80 -12.49
N THR A 157 -1.33 0.46 -12.86
CA THR A 157 -0.31 1.14 -13.69
C THR A 157 0.79 1.82 -12.88
N MET A 158 0.72 1.72 -11.54
CA MET A 158 1.65 2.39 -10.61
C MET A 158 1.71 3.91 -10.86
N LYS A 159 0.56 4.53 -11.09
CA LYS A 159 0.43 5.98 -11.28
C LYS A 159 0.77 6.75 -10.00
N TYR A 160 0.63 6.10 -8.86
CA TYR A 160 0.99 6.55 -7.52
C TYR A 160 1.64 5.40 -6.74
N LEU A 161 2.37 5.72 -5.69
CA LEU A 161 3.05 4.72 -4.87
C LEU A 161 2.04 3.81 -4.15
N ILE A 162 2.28 2.51 -4.22
CA ILE A 162 1.47 1.48 -3.56
C ILE A 162 1.98 1.27 -2.13
N THR A 163 1.75 2.27 -1.29
CA THR A 163 2.15 2.34 0.11
C THR A 163 0.98 2.77 0.96
N SER A 164 1.00 2.51 2.26
CA SER A 164 -0.03 3.02 3.18
C SER A 164 0.22 4.47 3.61
N TRP A 165 1.48 4.89 3.65
CA TRP A 165 1.89 6.24 4.06
C TRP A 165 1.69 7.30 2.96
N ASN A 166 1.81 8.58 3.36
CA ASN A 166 1.62 9.77 2.50
C ASN A 166 0.23 9.85 1.83
N LYS A 167 -0.79 9.39 2.55
CA LYS A 167 -2.18 9.40 2.11
C LYS A 167 -3.08 9.84 3.24
N LEU A 168 -3.89 10.88 3.01
CA LEU A 168 -4.94 11.29 3.93
C LEU A 168 -6.26 10.69 3.44
N VAL A 169 -6.80 9.74 4.22
CA VAL A 169 -7.95 8.91 3.84
C VAL A 169 -9.13 9.21 4.76
N ARG A 170 -10.33 9.39 4.21
CA ARG A 170 -11.56 9.49 4.99
C ARG A 170 -11.75 8.22 5.81
N LYS A 171 -11.88 8.36 7.13
CA LYS A 171 -11.97 7.21 8.07
C LYS A 171 -13.15 6.30 7.75
N GLU A 172 -14.30 6.86 7.36
CA GLU A 172 -15.49 6.08 6.99
C GLU A 172 -15.20 5.05 5.89
N CYS A 173 -14.40 5.41 4.88
CA CYS A 173 -14.01 4.47 3.82
C CYS A 173 -13.28 3.24 4.35
N ILE A 174 -12.54 3.39 5.45
CA ILE A 174 -11.82 2.29 6.11
C ILE A 174 -12.77 1.50 7.01
N THR A 175 -13.53 2.18 7.88
CA THR A 175 -14.32 1.54 8.95
C THR A 175 -15.57 0.84 8.43
N GLU A 176 -16.33 1.44 7.52
CA GLU A 176 -17.53 0.85 6.94
C GLU A 176 -17.23 -0.41 6.13
N ASN A 177 -16.06 -0.43 5.49
CA ASN A 177 -15.60 -1.56 4.68
C ASN A 177 -14.70 -2.54 5.48
N LYS A 178 -14.49 -2.30 6.78
CA LYS A 178 -13.66 -3.13 7.67
C LYS A 178 -12.27 -3.40 7.10
N LEU A 179 -11.65 -2.39 6.52
CA LEU A 179 -10.35 -2.50 5.85
C LEU A 179 -9.21 -2.53 6.87
N LEU A 180 -8.80 -3.73 7.24
CA LEU A 180 -7.65 -3.97 8.09
C LEU A 180 -6.45 -4.44 7.28
N PHE A 181 -5.25 -4.16 7.78
CA PHE A 181 -4.03 -4.74 7.22
C PHE A 181 -3.99 -6.24 7.52
N ILE A 182 -3.67 -7.04 6.50
CA ILE A 182 -3.49 -8.49 6.68
C ILE A 182 -2.26 -8.72 7.55
N GLU A 183 -2.42 -9.48 8.62
CA GLU A 183 -1.36 -9.75 9.58
C GLU A 183 -0.32 -10.74 9.02
N ASN A 184 0.90 -10.67 9.54
CA ASN A 184 1.99 -11.62 9.26
C ASN A 184 2.36 -11.78 7.79
N ILE A 185 2.18 -10.73 6.97
CA ILE A 185 2.60 -10.71 5.58
C ILE A 185 3.63 -9.60 5.29
N TYR A 186 4.46 -9.83 4.27
CA TYR A 186 5.25 -8.76 3.66
C TYR A 186 4.42 -7.99 2.63
N LEU A 187 4.79 -6.73 2.36
CA LEU A 187 4.12 -5.88 1.39
C LEU A 187 2.61 -5.71 1.68
N GLN A 188 2.27 -5.63 2.96
CA GLN A 188 0.92 -5.50 3.48
C GLN A 188 0.17 -4.27 2.93
N ASP A 189 0.92 -3.26 2.49
CA ASP A 189 0.36 -2.04 1.88
C ASP A 189 -0.38 -2.34 0.56
N GLN A 190 0.12 -3.29 -0.21
CA GLN A 190 -0.43 -3.59 -1.54
C GLN A 190 -1.87 -4.12 -1.48
N PRO A 191 -2.19 -5.19 -0.72
CA PRO A 191 -3.56 -5.63 -0.58
C PRO A 191 -4.45 -4.58 0.12
N TRP A 192 -3.94 -3.91 1.16
CA TRP A 192 -4.70 -2.89 1.87
C TRP A 192 -5.11 -1.74 0.93
N LEU A 193 -4.16 -1.19 0.18
CA LEU A 193 -4.44 -0.09 -0.76
C LEU A 193 -5.34 -0.54 -1.92
N TYR A 194 -5.20 -1.78 -2.40
CA TYR A 194 -6.11 -2.30 -3.41
C TYR A 194 -7.56 -2.37 -2.92
N TYR A 195 -7.78 -2.90 -1.71
CA TYR A 195 -9.11 -2.94 -1.12
C TYR A 195 -9.66 -1.54 -0.87
N LEU A 196 -8.85 -0.62 -0.37
CA LEU A 196 -9.25 0.78 -0.23
C LEU A 196 -9.63 1.39 -1.59
N ALA A 197 -8.79 1.25 -2.61
CA ALA A 197 -9.07 1.71 -3.98
C ALA A 197 -10.35 1.12 -4.58
N SER A 198 -10.76 -0.06 -4.11
CA SER A 198 -12.01 -0.73 -4.52
C SER A 198 -13.26 -0.16 -3.86
N HIS A 199 -13.12 0.65 -2.80
CA HIS A 199 -14.24 1.12 -1.97
C HIS A 199 -14.37 2.65 -1.94
N ILE A 200 -13.44 3.39 -2.55
CA ILE A 200 -13.51 4.85 -2.67
C ILE A 200 -13.93 5.26 -4.08
N ASP A 201 -14.57 6.41 -4.20
CA ASP A 201 -15.07 6.95 -5.46
C ASP A 201 -14.25 8.15 -5.97
N SER A 202 -13.39 8.71 -5.12
CA SER A 202 -12.57 9.89 -5.46
C SER A 202 -11.20 9.85 -4.79
N MET A 203 -10.15 10.07 -5.60
CA MET A 203 -8.76 10.14 -5.17
C MET A 203 -8.06 11.31 -5.85
N LEU A 204 -7.51 12.22 -5.05
CA LEU A 204 -6.75 13.36 -5.55
C LEU A 204 -5.25 13.11 -5.45
N LEU A 205 -4.55 13.24 -6.57
CA LEU A 205 -3.09 13.23 -6.63
C LEU A 205 -2.57 14.68 -6.65
N LEU A 206 -1.64 15.01 -5.75
CA LEU A 206 -1.03 16.33 -5.63
C LEU A 206 0.46 16.29 -5.95
N PRO A 207 0.95 17.20 -6.81
CA PRO A 207 2.39 17.32 -7.09
C PRO A 207 3.18 17.95 -5.94
N ASN A 208 2.49 18.48 -4.92
CA ASN A 208 3.12 18.99 -3.72
C ASN A 208 3.93 17.91 -3.05
N THR A 209 5.20 18.16 -2.84
CA THR A 209 6.04 17.24 -2.07
C THR A 209 5.65 17.35 -0.61
N THR A 210 5.24 16.23 -0.02
CA THR A 210 4.65 16.16 1.32
C THR A 210 5.35 15.15 2.22
N TYR A 211 6.16 14.25 1.65
CA TYR A 211 6.76 13.13 2.35
C TYR A 211 8.19 12.89 1.88
N SER A 212 9.07 12.57 2.80
CA SER A 212 10.43 12.14 2.52
C SER A 212 10.61 10.69 2.97
N TYR A 213 10.83 9.82 2.01
CA TYR A 213 11.16 8.41 2.26
C TYR A 213 12.66 8.28 2.51
N GLU A 214 13.02 7.66 3.63
CA GLU A 214 14.41 7.42 4.02
C GLU A 214 14.78 5.95 3.83
N GLU A 215 15.89 5.70 3.14
CA GLU A 215 16.42 4.33 2.97
C GLU A 215 17.19 3.91 4.24
N ALA A 216 16.46 3.50 5.29
CA ALA A 216 17.09 2.97 6.49
C ALA A 216 17.75 1.61 6.18
N PRO A 217 19.02 1.38 6.57
CA PRO A 217 19.73 0.13 6.27
C PRO A 217 19.03 -1.13 6.82
N GLU A 218 18.31 -0.99 7.92
CA GLU A 218 17.58 -2.08 8.60
C GLU A 218 16.10 -2.17 8.20
N SER A 219 15.64 -1.35 7.24
CA SER A 219 14.26 -1.37 6.76
C SER A 219 13.87 -2.77 6.26
N ALA A 220 12.63 -3.17 6.55
CA ALA A 220 12.08 -4.46 6.11
C ALA A 220 12.11 -4.65 4.59
N SER A 221 12.01 -3.54 3.83
CA SER A 221 12.06 -3.52 2.36
C SER A 221 13.48 -3.66 1.81
N HIS A 222 14.50 -3.26 2.58
CA HIS A 222 15.92 -3.35 2.23
C HIS A 222 16.56 -4.61 2.86
N GLY A 223 17.68 -4.98 2.38
CA GLY A 223 18.45 -6.13 2.85
C GLY A 223 18.50 -7.27 1.84
N VAL A 224 19.56 -8.05 1.95
CA VAL A 224 19.84 -9.17 1.05
C VAL A 224 18.70 -10.18 1.13
N LEU A 225 18.13 -10.50 -0.02
CA LEU A 225 17.11 -11.51 -0.14
C LEU A 225 17.75 -12.87 0.12
N ASN A 226 17.47 -13.47 1.27
CA ASN A 226 17.91 -14.81 1.66
C ASN A 226 16.77 -15.83 1.49
N PRO A 227 17.03 -17.15 1.58
CA PRO A 227 16.00 -18.18 1.41
C PRO A 227 14.81 -18.04 2.38
N GLU A 228 15.07 -17.64 3.62
CA GLU A 228 14.03 -17.45 4.63
C GLU A 228 13.11 -16.27 4.29
N LYS A 229 13.72 -15.13 3.94
CA LYS A 229 12.96 -13.93 3.50
C LYS A 229 12.13 -14.23 2.26
N ALA A 230 12.68 -15.02 1.31
CA ALA A 230 11.96 -15.45 0.12
C ALA A 230 10.78 -16.35 0.44
N GLN A 231 10.94 -17.32 1.35
CA GLN A 231 9.83 -18.17 1.75
C GLN A 231 8.73 -17.37 2.46
N ARG A 232 9.08 -16.35 3.25
CA ARG A 232 8.11 -15.43 3.84
C ARG A 232 7.37 -14.65 2.76
N TYR A 233 8.02 -14.20 1.69
CA TYR A 233 7.36 -13.58 0.54
C TYR A 233 6.34 -14.51 -0.12
N VAL A 234 6.73 -15.75 -0.40
CA VAL A 234 5.83 -16.76 -0.98
C VAL A 234 4.61 -17.02 -0.09
N ASN A 235 4.84 -17.16 1.21
CA ASN A 235 3.76 -17.35 2.18
C ASN A 235 2.82 -16.15 2.22
N SER A 236 3.36 -14.93 2.22
CA SER A 236 2.57 -13.69 2.19
C SER A 236 1.66 -13.62 0.97
N TRP A 237 2.18 -13.91 -0.22
CA TRP A 237 1.37 -13.93 -1.44
C TRP A 237 0.29 -15.01 -1.44
N ASN A 238 0.59 -16.19 -0.87
CA ASN A 238 -0.42 -17.23 -0.67
C ASN A 238 -1.55 -16.71 0.25
N THR A 239 -1.19 -16.04 1.35
CA THR A 239 -2.17 -15.45 2.27
C THR A 239 -3.01 -14.36 1.60
N VAL A 240 -2.38 -13.45 0.85
CA VAL A 240 -3.08 -12.40 0.10
C VAL A 240 -4.09 -13.00 -0.90
N PHE A 241 -3.72 -14.08 -1.56
CA PHE A 241 -4.61 -14.74 -2.51
C PHE A 241 -5.80 -15.42 -1.84
N GLU A 242 -5.56 -16.18 -0.79
CA GLU A 242 -6.66 -16.82 -0.04
C GLU A 242 -7.58 -15.75 0.58
N TYR A 243 -7.01 -14.66 1.08
CA TYR A 243 -7.77 -13.51 1.56
C TYR A 243 -8.63 -12.92 0.44
N TYR A 244 -8.05 -12.69 -0.75
CA TYR A 244 -8.78 -12.18 -1.90
C TYR A 244 -9.92 -13.12 -2.31
N LEU A 245 -9.72 -14.43 -2.33
CA LEU A 245 -10.79 -15.39 -2.68
C LEU A 245 -11.96 -15.37 -1.70
N SER A 246 -11.69 -15.11 -0.41
CA SER A 246 -12.71 -15.05 0.65
C SER A 246 -13.38 -13.68 0.81
N HIS A 247 -12.71 -12.59 0.37
CA HIS A 247 -13.18 -11.21 0.53
C HIS A 247 -13.33 -10.50 -0.82
N ARG A 248 -13.86 -11.18 -1.81
CA ARG A 248 -14.05 -10.59 -3.13
C ARG A 248 -14.93 -9.34 -3.07
N PRO A 249 -14.51 -8.24 -3.70
CA PRO A 249 -15.41 -7.11 -3.92
C PRO A 249 -16.67 -7.58 -4.65
N ASN A 250 -17.81 -7.00 -4.32
CA ASN A 250 -19.10 -7.39 -4.88
C ASN A 250 -19.06 -7.24 -6.40
N SER A 251 -19.27 -8.31 -7.16
CA SER A 251 -19.11 -8.37 -8.62
C SER A 251 -20.03 -7.44 -9.42
N LYS A 252 -21.03 -6.83 -8.77
CA LYS A 252 -21.94 -5.87 -9.42
C LYS A 252 -21.29 -4.50 -9.65
N ASP A 253 -20.31 -4.14 -8.83
CA ASP A 253 -19.63 -2.84 -8.88
C ASP A 253 -18.27 -2.90 -9.61
N PHE A 254 -17.85 -4.10 -9.98
CA PHE A 254 -16.54 -4.37 -10.56
C PHE A 254 -16.66 -4.93 -11.96
N LYS A 255 -16.12 -4.26 -12.95
CA LYS A 255 -15.95 -4.87 -14.28
C LYS A 255 -14.97 -6.05 -14.17
N HIS A 256 -15.34 -7.20 -14.70
CA HIS A 256 -14.51 -8.42 -14.67
C HIS A 256 -13.04 -8.20 -15.08
N ASN A 257 -12.79 -7.25 -15.98
CA ASN A 257 -11.44 -6.92 -16.47
C ASN A 257 -10.50 -6.45 -15.35
N LEU A 258 -11.00 -5.66 -14.37
CA LEU A 258 -10.17 -5.15 -13.29
C LEU A 258 -9.78 -6.26 -12.30
N GLU A 259 -10.68 -7.22 -12.07
CA GLU A 259 -10.37 -8.41 -11.27
C GLU A 259 -9.25 -9.23 -11.92
N THR A 260 -9.37 -9.49 -13.24
CA THR A 260 -8.34 -10.21 -13.99
C THR A 260 -6.99 -9.50 -13.95
N ASP A 261 -6.97 -8.19 -14.12
CA ASP A 261 -5.75 -7.38 -14.08
C ASP A 261 -5.09 -7.38 -12.69
N PHE A 262 -5.88 -7.31 -11.63
CA PHE A 262 -5.36 -7.41 -10.27
C PHE A 262 -4.76 -8.80 -9.97
N LEU A 263 -5.44 -9.86 -10.36
CA LEU A 263 -4.92 -11.21 -10.18
C LEU A 263 -3.65 -11.45 -11.00
N LEU A 264 -3.55 -10.89 -12.21
CA LEU A 264 -2.31 -10.89 -12.99
C LEU A 264 -1.19 -10.11 -12.31
N TYR A 265 -1.51 -8.97 -11.68
CA TYR A 265 -0.55 -8.21 -10.88
C TYR A 265 -0.03 -9.05 -9.71
N LEU A 266 -0.91 -9.67 -8.94
CA LEU A 266 -0.55 -10.57 -7.83
C LEU A 266 0.32 -11.73 -8.32
N GLN A 267 -0.07 -12.38 -9.41
CA GLN A 267 0.69 -13.50 -9.97
C GLN A 267 2.10 -13.11 -10.40
N ARG A 268 2.26 -11.96 -11.05
CA ARG A 268 3.60 -11.47 -11.45
C ARG A 268 4.50 -11.25 -10.25
N THR A 269 3.98 -10.68 -9.18
CA THR A 269 4.75 -10.43 -7.96
C THR A 269 5.11 -11.74 -7.26
N HIS A 270 4.17 -12.69 -7.21
CA HIS A 270 4.37 -14.03 -6.68
C HIS A 270 5.42 -14.81 -7.48
N LEU A 271 5.30 -14.84 -8.81
CA LEU A 271 6.29 -15.46 -9.70
C LEU A 271 7.69 -14.88 -9.51
N ARG A 272 7.80 -13.55 -9.34
CA ARG A 272 9.09 -12.92 -9.06
C ARG A 272 9.73 -13.46 -7.79
N ALA A 273 8.95 -13.63 -6.72
CA ALA A 273 9.45 -14.21 -5.47
C ALA A 273 9.92 -15.65 -5.66
N ILE A 274 9.14 -16.47 -6.35
CA ILE A 274 9.43 -17.88 -6.59
C ILE A 274 10.63 -18.07 -7.53
N MET A 275 10.78 -17.23 -8.56
CA MET A 275 11.91 -17.29 -9.50
C MET A 275 13.24 -16.99 -8.85
N LEU A 276 13.27 -16.29 -7.75
CA LEU A 276 14.51 -15.92 -7.06
C LEU A 276 15.03 -17.04 -6.15
N PHE A 277 14.19 -18.02 -5.76
CA PHE A 277 14.52 -19.02 -4.74
C PHE A 277 13.99 -20.42 -5.07
N PRO A 278 14.62 -21.49 -4.55
CA PRO A 278 14.06 -22.83 -4.60
C PRO A 278 12.75 -22.88 -3.81
N TYR A 279 11.70 -23.39 -4.43
CA TYR A 279 10.35 -23.53 -3.87
C TYR A 279 10.02 -24.99 -3.53
N GLU A 280 9.12 -25.20 -2.58
CA GLU A 280 8.60 -26.51 -2.26
C GLU A 280 7.47 -26.94 -3.23
N LYS A 281 7.27 -28.25 -3.38
CA LYS A 281 6.22 -28.81 -4.25
C LYS A 281 4.81 -28.32 -3.90
N LYS A 282 4.54 -28.02 -2.61
CA LYS A 282 3.26 -27.48 -2.15
C LYS A 282 2.99 -26.09 -2.69
N ASP A 283 4.01 -25.23 -2.76
CA ASP A 283 3.89 -23.85 -3.26
C ASP A 283 3.61 -23.84 -4.76
N TYR A 284 4.21 -24.78 -5.50
CA TYR A 284 3.94 -24.99 -6.91
C TYR A 284 2.46 -25.31 -7.19
N ASN A 285 1.85 -26.22 -6.43
CA ASN A 285 0.45 -26.56 -6.60
C ASN A 285 -0.50 -25.38 -6.33
N ARG A 286 -0.10 -24.47 -5.44
CA ARG A 286 -0.84 -23.22 -5.18
C ARG A 286 -0.77 -22.29 -6.39
N ILE A 287 0.42 -22.10 -6.97
CA ILE A 287 0.61 -21.29 -8.19
C ILE A 287 -0.27 -21.80 -9.32
N LEU A 288 -0.35 -23.12 -9.51
CA LEU A 288 -1.20 -23.72 -10.55
C LEU A 288 -2.69 -23.40 -10.33
N ARG A 289 -3.18 -23.43 -9.09
CA ARG A 289 -4.56 -23.03 -8.79
C ARG A 289 -4.81 -21.56 -9.08
N PHE A 290 -3.86 -20.71 -8.78
CA PHE A 290 -3.89 -19.30 -9.12
C PHE A 290 -4.02 -19.10 -10.64
N ARG A 291 -3.11 -19.69 -11.37
CA ARG A 291 -3.10 -19.65 -12.84
C ARG A 291 -4.43 -20.08 -13.41
N ASP A 292 -4.95 -21.24 -12.97
CA ASP A 292 -6.20 -21.79 -13.49
C ASP A 292 -7.38 -20.84 -13.23
N LYS A 293 -7.39 -20.16 -12.08
CA LYS A 293 -8.40 -19.16 -11.77
C LYS A 293 -8.29 -17.94 -12.68
N ILE A 294 -7.09 -17.39 -12.86
CA ILE A 294 -6.86 -16.23 -13.74
C ILE A 294 -7.19 -16.58 -15.18
N MET A 295 -6.78 -17.77 -15.62
CA MET A 295 -7.10 -18.26 -16.96
C MET A 295 -8.61 -18.37 -17.20
N SER A 296 -9.35 -18.90 -16.23
CA SER A 296 -10.81 -18.98 -16.31
C SER A 296 -11.47 -17.61 -16.43
N LEU A 297 -10.98 -16.62 -15.70
CA LEU A 297 -11.46 -15.23 -15.78
C LEU A 297 -11.07 -14.58 -17.09
N ALA A 298 -9.82 -14.71 -17.52
CA ALA A 298 -9.33 -14.17 -18.79
C ALA A 298 -10.12 -14.71 -20.00
N LEU A 299 -10.48 -16.00 -19.98
CA LEU A 299 -11.32 -16.60 -21.01
C LEU A 299 -12.74 -16.03 -21.00
N LYS A 300 -13.34 -15.82 -19.82
CA LYS A 300 -14.66 -15.19 -19.69
C LYS A 300 -14.67 -13.76 -20.20
N ASP A 301 -13.56 -13.04 -20.02
CA ASP A 301 -13.37 -11.66 -20.49
C ASP A 301 -12.98 -11.57 -21.97
N GLY A 302 -12.87 -12.70 -22.69
CA GLY A 302 -12.42 -12.74 -24.09
C GLY A 302 -10.92 -12.45 -24.28
N ARG A 303 -10.12 -12.45 -23.23
CA ARG A 303 -8.68 -12.12 -23.23
C ARG A 303 -7.83 -13.35 -23.61
N LEU A 304 -8.00 -13.85 -24.81
CA LEU A 304 -7.36 -15.09 -25.29
C LEU A 304 -5.82 -15.05 -25.20
N ILE A 305 -5.20 -13.91 -25.47
CA ILE A 305 -3.74 -13.75 -25.40
C ILE A 305 -3.23 -14.00 -23.97
N ILE A 306 -3.92 -13.47 -22.96
CA ILE A 306 -3.59 -13.70 -21.55
C ILE A 306 -3.78 -15.17 -21.19
N ALA A 307 -4.89 -15.77 -21.59
CA ALA A 307 -5.17 -17.18 -21.33
C ALA A 307 -4.12 -18.09 -21.99
N CYS A 308 -3.75 -17.86 -23.24
CA CYS A 308 -2.69 -18.59 -23.94
C CYS A 308 -1.33 -18.43 -23.26
N PHE A 309 -1.03 -17.21 -22.78
CA PHE A 309 0.22 -16.94 -22.08
C PHE A 309 0.32 -17.71 -20.75
N LEU A 310 -0.78 -17.80 -20.00
CA LEU A 310 -0.85 -18.56 -18.76
C LEU A 310 -0.66 -20.09 -18.98
N LEU A 311 -0.98 -20.60 -20.16
CA LEU A 311 -0.70 -21.99 -20.54
C LEU A 311 0.80 -22.30 -20.60
N LEU A 312 1.65 -21.30 -20.86
CA LEU A 312 3.11 -21.47 -20.87
C LEU A 312 3.67 -21.72 -19.45
N GLU A 313 2.90 -21.44 -18.42
CA GLU A 313 3.24 -21.76 -17.01
C GLU A 313 2.96 -23.23 -16.65
N TYR A 314 2.79 -24.12 -17.64
CA TYR A 314 2.54 -25.54 -17.44
C TYR A 314 3.78 -26.28 -16.87
N LYS A 315 3.51 -27.37 -16.11
CA LYS A 315 4.52 -28.17 -15.38
C LYS A 315 5.89 -28.35 -16.04
N PRO A 316 6.02 -28.73 -17.32
CA PRO A 316 7.33 -28.93 -17.96
C PRO A 316 8.18 -27.66 -18.01
N PHE A 317 7.54 -26.50 -18.23
CA PHE A 317 8.25 -25.23 -18.37
C PHE A 317 8.74 -24.67 -17.04
N ILE A 318 8.02 -24.89 -15.95
CA ILE A 318 8.44 -24.42 -14.62
C ILE A 318 9.66 -25.21 -14.11
N TYR A 319 9.82 -26.49 -14.49
CA TYR A 319 11.06 -27.20 -14.20
C TYR A 319 12.30 -26.58 -14.85
N LEU A 320 12.13 -25.90 -15.98
CA LEU A 320 13.20 -25.14 -16.63
C LEU A 320 13.61 -23.87 -15.85
N PHE A 321 12.76 -23.37 -14.97
CA PHE A 321 13.10 -22.22 -14.10
C PHE A 321 14.15 -22.52 -13.04
N LYS A 322 14.58 -23.78 -12.87
CA LYS A 322 15.79 -24.10 -12.12
C LYS A 322 17.04 -23.42 -12.70
N PHE A 323 17.03 -23.11 -14.00
CA PHE A 323 18.14 -22.42 -14.66
C PHE A 323 17.94 -20.90 -14.57
N LYS A 324 18.92 -20.20 -13.96
CA LYS A 324 18.88 -18.73 -13.75
C LYS A 324 18.61 -17.95 -15.04
N PHE A 325 19.19 -18.42 -16.17
CA PHE A 325 19.00 -17.81 -17.49
C PHE A 325 17.54 -17.88 -17.98
N ILE A 326 16.90 -19.03 -17.88
CA ILE A 326 15.50 -19.24 -18.31
C ILE A 326 14.55 -18.42 -17.44
N ARG A 327 14.79 -18.37 -16.12
CA ARG A 327 14.03 -17.54 -15.18
C ARG A 327 14.06 -16.06 -15.57
N SER A 328 15.25 -15.54 -15.86
CA SER A 328 15.45 -14.14 -16.24
C SER A 328 14.69 -13.80 -17.54
N HIS A 329 14.83 -14.62 -18.58
CA HIS A 329 14.14 -14.40 -19.86
C HIS A 329 12.62 -14.52 -19.75
N TYR A 330 12.13 -15.49 -19.00
CA TYR A 330 10.70 -15.64 -18.76
C TYR A 330 10.13 -14.43 -18.02
N TYR A 331 10.81 -13.93 -16.99
CA TYR A 331 10.39 -12.72 -16.27
C TYR A 331 10.29 -11.50 -17.22
N TYR A 332 11.28 -11.29 -18.08
CA TYR A 332 11.23 -10.21 -19.07
C TYR A 332 10.08 -10.41 -20.08
N MET A 333 9.84 -11.63 -20.50
CA MET A 333 8.75 -11.98 -21.40
C MET A 333 7.38 -11.70 -20.74
N VAL A 334 7.15 -12.13 -19.49
CA VAL A 334 5.94 -11.85 -18.71
C VAL A 334 5.70 -10.36 -18.58
N LYS A 335 6.76 -9.59 -18.26
CA LYS A 335 6.70 -8.13 -18.16
C LYS A 335 6.32 -7.48 -19.51
N THR A 336 6.87 -7.99 -20.60
CA THR A 336 6.64 -7.45 -21.96
C THR A 336 5.24 -7.79 -22.47
N VAL A 337 4.80 -9.03 -22.34
CA VAL A 337 3.44 -9.45 -22.73
C VAL A 337 2.38 -8.71 -21.91
N GLY A 338 2.62 -8.49 -20.62
CA GLY A 338 1.72 -7.67 -19.82
C GLY A 338 1.60 -6.23 -20.31
N ARG A 339 2.71 -5.61 -20.74
CA ARG A 339 2.68 -4.27 -21.36
C ARG A 339 1.95 -4.28 -22.70
N ILE A 340 2.18 -5.29 -23.52
CA ILE A 340 1.52 -5.46 -24.81
C ILE A 340 0.01 -5.70 -24.64
N ALA A 341 -0.40 -6.55 -23.70
CA ALA A 341 -1.80 -6.80 -23.40
C ALA A 341 -2.53 -5.51 -22.96
N HIS A 342 -1.90 -4.69 -22.11
CA HIS A 342 -2.44 -3.39 -21.75
C HIS A 342 -2.53 -2.41 -22.94
N LEU A 343 -1.56 -2.43 -23.84
CA LEU A 343 -1.60 -1.61 -25.07
C LEU A 343 -2.75 -2.04 -26.00
N PHE A 344 -2.99 -3.33 -26.18
CA PHE A 344 -4.12 -3.85 -26.99
C PHE A 344 -5.47 -3.52 -26.34
N ASP A 345 -5.62 -3.63 -25.03
CA ASP A 345 -6.84 -3.24 -24.32
C ASP A 345 -7.11 -1.73 -24.45
N PHE A 346 -6.06 -0.90 -24.48
CA PHE A 346 -6.16 0.55 -24.67
C PHE A 346 -6.62 0.92 -26.07
N VAL A 347 -6.13 0.19 -27.09
CA VAL A 347 -6.52 0.43 -28.51
C VAL A 347 -7.97 -0.01 -28.76
N HIS A 348 -8.44 -1.13 -28.17
CA HIS A 348 -9.81 -1.59 -28.32
C HIS A 348 -10.85 -0.78 -27.53
N ARG A 349 -10.43 0.05 -26.55
CA ARG A 349 -11.33 0.95 -25.82
C ARG A 349 -11.54 2.31 -26.51
N LYS A 350 -10.78 2.59 -27.57
CA LYS A 350 -10.91 3.83 -28.36
C LYS A 350 -11.74 3.67 -29.64
N ASN A 351 -12.14 2.46 -29.99
CA ASN A 351 -13.11 2.12 -31.03
C ASN A 351 -14.39 1.59 -30.36
#